data_ab357b174251d2afe0512fa27cff83af
#
_entry.id   ab357b174251d2afe0512fa27cff83af
#
_cell.length_a   1.000
_cell.length_b   1.000
_cell.length_c   1.000
_cell.angle_alpha   90.00
_cell.angle_beta   90.00
_cell.angle_gamma   90.00
#
_symmetry.space_group_name_H-M   'P 1'
#
loop_
_entity.id
_entity.type
_entity.pdbx_description
1 polymer ?
#
loop_
_entity_poly.entity_id
_entity_poly.type
_entity_poly.pdbx_seq_one_letter_code
_entity_poly.pdbx_strand_id
1 'polypeptide(L)'
;WTVQVTKIEVDFLKPESLANIPSDIDVVYYLIHSMSTSSGDFSEMEQRSAQNFVKRIEGTNVKQIIYLSGIVNETHLSKHLQSRKNVETILANSRVALTTLRAGIIVGSGSASFEIMRDLVEKLPIMIAPQWLKTKCQPIAIRNVVEYLSAILLREETYNQSYDIGGPDVL
;
A
#
# COMPACT_ATOMS: atom_id res chain seq x y z
N TRP A 1 -14.29 7.05 23.77
CA TRP A 1 -13.01 7.64 23.32
C TRP A 1 -13.33 8.59 22.17
N THR A 2 -13.04 9.88 22.35
CA THR A 2 -13.14 10.85 21.25
C THR A 2 -11.85 10.76 20.45
N VAL A 3 -11.93 10.24 19.23
CA VAL A 3 -10.77 10.25 18.32
C VAL A 3 -10.60 11.68 17.81
N GLN A 4 -9.47 12.30 18.12
CA GLN A 4 -9.14 13.61 17.58
C GLN A 4 -8.35 13.38 16.27
N VAL A 5 -8.89 13.86 15.16
CA VAL A 5 -8.25 13.78 13.84
C VAL A 5 -7.75 15.16 13.45
N THR A 6 -6.47 15.27 13.15
CA THR A 6 -5.86 16.47 12.59
C THR A 6 -5.50 16.23 11.13
N LYS A 7 -6.02 17.06 10.23
CA LYS A 7 -5.67 17.01 8.81
C LYS A 7 -4.46 17.91 8.55
N ILE A 8 -3.40 17.32 7.99
CA ILE A 8 -2.18 18.03 7.58
C ILE A 8 -1.99 17.79 6.09
N GLU A 9 -1.84 18.85 5.32
CA GLU A 9 -1.56 18.77 3.89
C GLU A 9 -0.05 18.77 3.66
N VAL A 10 0.44 17.73 2.97
CA VAL A 10 1.85 17.57 2.64
C VAL A 10 2.02 17.08 1.20
N ASP A 11 3.06 17.58 0.53
CA ASP A 11 3.50 17.12 -0.79
C ASP A 11 4.79 16.32 -0.61
N PHE A 12 4.74 15.01 -0.83
CA PHE A 12 5.87 14.10 -0.64
C PHE A 12 7.01 14.30 -1.65
N LEU A 13 6.75 15.02 -2.74
CA LEU A 13 7.79 15.39 -3.70
C LEU A 13 8.55 16.67 -3.27
N LYS A 14 8.04 17.39 -2.27
CA LYS A 14 8.62 18.61 -1.72
C LYS A 14 9.10 18.37 -0.28
N PRO A 15 10.39 18.13 -0.06
CA PRO A 15 10.94 17.84 1.28
C PRO A 15 10.56 18.88 2.34
N GLU A 16 10.48 20.15 1.96
CA GLU A 16 10.09 21.26 2.86
C GLU A 16 8.64 21.11 3.36
N SER A 17 7.74 20.57 2.56
CA SER A 17 6.35 20.30 2.94
C SER A 17 6.25 19.23 4.03
N LEU A 18 7.18 18.27 4.04
CA LEU A 18 7.20 17.17 5.01
C LEU A 18 7.58 17.65 6.42
N ALA A 19 8.16 18.84 6.57
CA ALA A 19 8.42 19.43 7.89
C ALA A 19 7.14 19.61 8.70
N ASN A 20 5.98 19.70 8.05
CA ASN A 20 4.66 19.80 8.71
C ASN A 20 4.22 18.48 9.38
N ILE A 21 4.84 17.34 9.07
CA ILE A 21 4.56 16.09 9.77
C ILE A 21 5.06 16.22 11.22
N PRO A 22 4.23 15.96 12.22
CA PRO A 22 4.64 16.03 13.62
C PRO A 22 5.81 15.09 13.92
N SER A 23 6.61 15.43 14.93
CA SER A 23 7.75 14.60 15.35
C SER A 23 7.42 13.65 16.50
N ASP A 24 6.27 13.81 17.12
CA ASP A 24 5.79 13.07 18.30
C ASP A 24 4.84 11.92 17.96
N ILE A 25 4.89 11.42 16.72
CA ILE A 25 4.12 10.27 16.27
C ILE A 25 4.87 8.97 16.56
N ASP A 26 4.15 7.92 16.92
CA ASP A 26 4.70 6.60 17.23
C ASP A 26 4.69 5.65 16.04
N VAL A 27 3.65 5.71 15.19
CA VAL A 27 3.44 4.79 14.07
C VAL A 27 2.96 5.53 12.83
N VAL A 28 3.38 5.06 11.67
CA VAL A 28 2.95 5.58 10.38
C VAL A 28 2.40 4.46 9.51
N TYR A 29 1.21 4.66 8.97
CA TYR A 29 0.70 3.89 7.85
C TYR A 29 1.11 4.57 6.55
N TYR A 30 2.04 3.96 5.81
CA TYR A 30 2.43 4.45 4.50
C TYR A 30 1.49 3.86 3.44
N LEU A 31 0.50 4.65 3.00
CA LEU A 31 -0.55 4.22 2.06
C LEU A 31 -0.51 5.03 0.75
N ILE A 32 0.64 5.61 0.44
CA ILE A 32 0.80 6.48 -0.72
C ILE A 32 1.16 5.66 -1.95
N HIS A 33 0.45 5.91 -3.04
CA HIS A 33 0.79 5.41 -4.36
C HIS A 33 0.32 6.39 -5.44
N SER A 34 1.13 6.50 -6.47
CA SER A 34 0.81 7.33 -7.61
C SER A 34 -0.10 6.57 -8.57
N MET A 35 -1.31 7.09 -8.77
CA MET A 35 -2.28 6.58 -9.75
C MET A 35 -2.23 7.41 -11.05
N SER A 36 -1.11 8.10 -11.33
CA SER A 36 -0.96 8.96 -12.48
C SER A 36 -1.05 8.18 -13.78
N THR A 37 -1.94 8.59 -14.68
CA THR A 37 -2.21 7.98 -15.97
C THR A 37 -1.22 8.37 -17.08
N SER A 38 -0.32 9.27 -16.83
CA SER A 38 0.62 9.78 -17.82
C SER A 38 2.03 9.26 -17.56
N SER A 39 2.45 8.29 -18.39
CA SER A 39 3.84 7.97 -18.75
C SER A 39 4.87 7.70 -17.63
N GLY A 40 5.72 6.76 -17.88
CA GLY A 40 7.09 6.47 -17.37
C GLY A 40 7.58 6.99 -16.01
N ASP A 41 7.14 8.15 -15.57
CA ASP A 41 7.65 8.87 -14.40
C ASP A 41 7.05 8.46 -13.04
N PHE A 42 5.93 7.69 -13.02
CA PHE A 42 5.27 7.39 -11.75
C PHE A 42 6.18 6.57 -10.79
N SER A 43 7.00 5.68 -11.32
CA SER A 43 7.90 4.86 -10.49
C SER A 43 9.00 5.72 -9.84
N GLU A 44 9.51 6.71 -10.56
CA GLU A 44 10.48 7.66 -10.02
C GLU A 44 9.83 8.55 -8.96
N MET A 45 8.61 9.03 -9.21
CA MET A 45 7.86 9.84 -8.25
C MET A 45 7.56 9.07 -6.96
N GLU A 46 7.16 7.79 -7.04
CA GLU A 46 6.94 6.93 -5.87
C GLU A 46 8.24 6.72 -5.09
N GLN A 47 9.35 6.46 -5.77
CA GLN A 47 10.65 6.29 -5.12
C GLN A 47 11.09 7.58 -4.43
N ARG A 48 11.00 8.74 -5.08
CA ARG A 48 11.35 10.03 -4.48
C ARG A 48 10.47 10.35 -3.28
N SER A 49 9.17 10.10 -3.38
CA SER A 49 8.23 10.27 -2.27
C SER A 49 8.62 9.42 -1.06
N ALA A 50 8.94 8.13 -1.29
CA ALA A 50 9.38 7.24 -0.22
C ALA A 50 10.73 7.66 0.40
N GLN A 51 11.69 8.09 -0.42
CA GLN A 51 12.99 8.57 0.05
C GLN A 51 12.85 9.84 0.89
N ASN A 52 12.06 10.81 0.45
CA ASN A 52 11.80 12.03 1.19
C ASN A 52 11.09 11.74 2.51
N PHE A 53 10.11 10.83 2.48
CA PHE A 53 9.43 10.38 3.67
C PHE A 53 10.38 9.74 4.69
N VAL A 54 11.22 8.78 4.28
CA VAL A 54 12.21 8.13 5.15
C VAL A 54 13.11 9.18 5.81
N LYS A 55 13.68 10.10 5.02
CA LYS A 55 14.51 11.20 5.57
C LYS A 55 13.78 12.01 6.64
N ARG A 56 12.47 12.23 6.47
CA ARG A 56 11.69 13.00 7.43
C ARG A 56 11.46 12.22 8.72
N ILE A 57 11.04 10.95 8.62
CA ILE A 57 10.66 10.17 9.81
C ILE A 57 11.85 9.70 10.63
N GLU A 58 13.03 9.52 10.03
CA GLU A 58 14.25 9.18 10.78
C GLU A 58 14.65 10.24 11.81
N GLY A 59 14.14 11.47 11.67
CA GLY A 59 14.29 12.55 12.65
C GLY A 59 13.13 12.66 13.66
N THR A 60 12.29 11.63 13.77
CA THR A 60 11.12 11.61 14.65
C THR A 60 11.17 10.44 15.65
N ASN A 61 10.12 10.29 16.47
CA ASN A 61 9.98 9.20 17.44
C ASN A 61 9.26 7.97 16.86
N VAL A 62 9.07 7.87 15.54
CA VAL A 62 8.37 6.75 14.88
C VAL A 62 9.07 5.43 15.18
N LYS A 63 8.32 4.48 15.73
CA LYS A 63 8.77 3.13 16.08
C LYS A 63 8.50 2.11 14.98
N GLN A 64 7.42 2.33 14.22
CA GLN A 64 6.95 1.39 13.21
C GLN A 64 6.40 2.10 11.99
N ILE A 65 6.81 1.65 10.81
CA ILE A 65 6.15 1.92 9.53
C ILE A 65 5.32 0.70 9.18
N ILE A 66 4.05 0.90 8.86
CA ILE A 66 3.17 -0.14 8.32
C ILE A 66 2.90 0.20 6.86
N TYR A 67 3.31 -0.70 5.95
CA TYR A 67 3.15 -0.52 4.52
C TYR A 67 2.16 -1.53 3.95
N LEU A 68 1.14 -1.05 3.22
CA LEU A 68 0.22 -1.90 2.49
C LEU A 68 0.65 -1.95 1.02
N SER A 69 1.09 -3.13 0.58
CA SER A 69 1.60 -3.41 -0.76
C SER A 69 0.73 -4.42 -1.50
N GLY A 70 1.10 -4.75 -2.72
CA GLY A 70 0.51 -5.86 -3.49
C GLY A 70 1.33 -7.14 -3.39
N ILE A 71 0.69 -8.29 -3.58
CA ILE A 71 1.37 -9.59 -3.63
C ILE A 71 2.32 -9.63 -4.84
N VAL A 72 3.53 -10.09 -4.61
CA VAL A 72 4.62 -10.15 -5.61
C VAL A 72 5.04 -11.61 -5.75
N ASN A 73 4.32 -12.38 -6.57
CA ASN A 73 4.57 -13.83 -6.75
C ASN A 73 5.14 -14.19 -8.13
N GLU A 74 5.47 -13.22 -8.99
CA GLU A 74 5.87 -13.51 -10.36
C GLU A 74 7.34 -13.17 -10.63
N THR A 75 7.96 -13.96 -11.50
CA THR A 75 9.30 -13.71 -12.05
C THR A 75 9.31 -12.47 -12.97
N HIS A 76 8.16 -12.11 -13.56
CA HIS A 76 7.96 -10.92 -14.38
C HIS A 76 6.91 -10.01 -13.75
N LEU A 77 7.38 -9.04 -12.97
CA LEU A 77 6.50 -8.07 -12.32
C LEU A 77 5.98 -7.04 -13.30
N SER A 78 4.70 -6.69 -13.17
CA SER A 78 4.19 -5.48 -13.81
C SER A 78 4.96 -4.24 -13.31
N LYS A 79 5.01 -3.17 -14.11
CA LYS A 79 5.68 -1.91 -13.72
C LYS A 79 5.17 -1.39 -12.36
N HIS A 80 3.88 -1.55 -12.08
CA HIS A 80 3.27 -1.15 -10.80
C HIS A 80 3.77 -2.00 -9.62
N LEU A 81 3.82 -3.31 -9.76
CA LEU A 81 4.33 -4.20 -8.71
C LEU A 81 5.82 -3.99 -8.48
N GLN A 82 6.59 -3.76 -9.55
CA GLN A 82 8.02 -3.41 -9.42
C GLN A 82 8.21 -2.10 -8.66
N SER A 83 7.41 -1.06 -8.95
CA SER A 83 7.46 0.20 -8.22
C SER A 83 7.15 0.00 -6.74
N ARG A 84 6.12 -0.76 -6.40
CA ARG A 84 5.77 -1.08 -5.00
C ARG A 84 6.87 -1.84 -4.27
N LYS A 85 7.52 -2.79 -4.95
CA LYS A 85 8.69 -3.50 -4.40
C LYS A 85 9.87 -2.55 -4.14
N ASN A 86 10.10 -1.60 -5.03
CA ASN A 86 11.14 -0.59 -4.85
C ASN A 86 10.82 0.31 -3.64
N VAL A 87 9.57 0.75 -3.48
CA VAL A 87 9.12 1.51 -2.30
C VAL A 87 9.33 0.69 -1.03
N GLU A 88 8.92 -0.59 -1.00
CA GLU A 88 9.15 -1.48 0.13
C GLU A 88 10.63 -1.54 0.51
N THR A 89 11.52 -1.68 -0.49
CA THR A 89 12.97 -1.71 -0.27
C THR A 89 13.48 -0.39 0.33
N ILE A 90 12.98 0.76 -0.14
CA ILE A 90 13.36 2.07 0.39
C ILE A 90 12.93 2.20 1.86
N LEU A 91 11.70 1.81 2.18
CA LEU A 91 11.18 1.84 3.54
C LEU A 91 11.93 0.88 4.47
N ALA A 92 12.28 -0.33 3.99
CA ALA A 92 13.04 -1.32 4.75
C ALA A 92 14.47 -0.90 5.07
N ASN A 93 15.07 -0.04 4.24
CA ASN A 93 16.40 0.51 4.47
C ASN A 93 16.43 1.67 5.49
N SER A 94 15.27 2.08 6.00
CA SER A 94 15.18 3.08 7.07
C SER A 94 15.61 2.49 8.41
N ARG A 95 15.90 3.36 9.39
CA ARG A 95 16.20 2.95 10.78
C ARG A 95 14.95 2.57 11.57
N VAL A 96 13.76 2.82 11.01
CA VAL A 96 12.47 2.55 11.64
C VAL A 96 12.01 1.15 11.24
N ALA A 97 11.49 0.37 12.18
CA ALA A 97 11.00 -0.97 11.88
C ALA A 97 9.86 -0.94 10.85
N LEU A 98 9.95 -1.78 9.82
CA LEU A 98 8.94 -1.90 8.76
C LEU A 98 8.12 -3.17 8.96
N THR A 99 6.80 -3.03 8.93
CA THR A 99 5.89 -4.18 8.76
C THR A 99 5.15 -4.04 7.44
N THR A 100 5.29 -5.00 6.54
CA THR A 100 4.63 -4.98 5.23
C THR A 100 3.48 -5.97 5.19
N LEU A 101 2.29 -5.52 4.82
CA LEU A 101 1.17 -6.37 4.41
C LEU A 101 1.05 -6.33 2.89
N ARG A 102 1.13 -7.49 2.24
CA ARG A 102 0.95 -7.63 0.81
C ARG A 102 -0.41 -8.26 0.55
N ALA A 103 -1.32 -7.48 0.00
CA ALA A 103 -2.67 -7.92 -0.31
C ALA A 103 -2.83 -8.21 -1.81
N GLY A 104 -3.68 -9.18 -2.13
CA GLY A 104 -4.21 -9.36 -3.47
C GLY A 104 -5.25 -8.28 -3.81
N ILE A 105 -6.31 -8.69 -4.51
CA ILE A 105 -7.40 -7.78 -4.84
C ILE A 105 -8.20 -7.48 -3.57
N ILE A 106 -8.22 -6.21 -3.16
CA ILE A 106 -9.04 -5.76 -2.03
C ILE A 106 -10.45 -5.46 -2.52
N VAL A 107 -11.43 -6.17 -1.96
CA VAL A 107 -12.85 -6.07 -2.30
C VAL A 107 -13.60 -5.29 -1.22
N GLY A 108 -14.36 -4.29 -1.63
CA GLY A 108 -15.17 -3.49 -0.72
C GLY A 108 -15.78 -2.28 -1.40
N SER A 109 -16.72 -1.63 -0.72
CA SER A 109 -17.35 -0.41 -1.21
C SER A 109 -16.29 0.67 -1.45
N GLY A 110 -16.27 1.26 -2.64
CA GLY A 110 -15.27 2.26 -3.05
C GLY A 110 -13.94 1.68 -3.56
N SER A 111 -13.80 0.34 -3.64
CA SER A 111 -12.67 -0.27 -4.33
C SER A 111 -12.82 -0.13 -5.84
N ALA A 112 -11.94 0.65 -6.47
CA ALA A 112 -11.98 0.87 -7.91
C ALA A 112 -11.92 -0.45 -8.70
N SER A 113 -11.08 -1.40 -8.28
CA SER A 113 -10.98 -2.72 -8.93
C SER A 113 -12.27 -3.51 -8.84
N PHE A 114 -12.94 -3.47 -7.69
CA PHE A 114 -14.22 -4.16 -7.50
C PHE A 114 -15.34 -3.53 -8.32
N GLU A 115 -15.44 -2.21 -8.31
CA GLU A 115 -16.46 -1.48 -9.07
C GLU A 115 -16.31 -1.72 -10.58
N ILE A 116 -15.06 -1.70 -11.10
CA ILE A 116 -14.78 -2.03 -12.51
C ILE A 116 -15.20 -3.47 -12.84
N MET A 117 -14.86 -4.44 -12.03
CA MET A 117 -15.26 -5.84 -12.25
C MET A 117 -16.77 -6.01 -12.22
N ARG A 118 -17.45 -5.41 -11.25
CA ARG A 118 -18.91 -5.44 -11.15
C ARG A 118 -19.54 -4.83 -12.40
N ASP A 119 -19.11 -3.64 -12.80
CA ASP A 119 -19.63 -2.94 -13.98
C ASP A 119 -19.42 -3.74 -15.26
N LEU A 120 -18.28 -4.41 -15.43
CA LEU A 120 -18.04 -5.28 -16.56
C LEU A 120 -19.01 -6.46 -16.59
N VAL A 121 -19.23 -7.13 -15.46
CA VAL A 121 -20.14 -8.28 -15.36
C VAL A 121 -21.60 -7.88 -15.57
N GLU A 122 -22.03 -6.75 -14.99
CA GLU A 122 -23.43 -6.30 -15.06
C GLU A 122 -23.79 -5.66 -16.40
N LYS A 123 -22.86 -4.98 -17.06
CA LYS A 123 -23.15 -4.17 -18.26
C LYS A 123 -22.81 -4.86 -19.58
N LEU A 124 -21.94 -5.88 -19.58
CA LEU A 124 -21.57 -6.58 -20.79
C LEU A 124 -22.41 -7.85 -21.01
N PRO A 125 -23.26 -7.91 -22.07
CA PRO A 125 -24.06 -9.08 -22.36
C PRO A 125 -23.22 -10.30 -22.80
N ILE A 126 -22.06 -10.03 -23.36
CA ILE A 126 -21.08 -11.05 -23.77
C ILE A 126 -19.69 -10.53 -23.40
N MET A 127 -18.92 -11.33 -22.67
CA MET A 127 -17.56 -11.00 -22.30
C MET A 127 -16.58 -11.97 -22.96
N ILE A 128 -15.72 -11.46 -23.82
CA ILE A 128 -14.59 -12.22 -24.35
C ILE A 128 -13.54 -12.31 -23.24
N ALA A 129 -13.35 -13.51 -22.72
CA ALA A 129 -12.41 -13.78 -21.63
C ALA A 129 -10.98 -13.92 -22.16
N PRO A 130 -10.07 -12.96 -21.94
CA PRO A 130 -8.67 -13.11 -22.31
C PRO A 130 -7.99 -14.20 -21.46
N GLN A 131 -6.86 -14.75 -21.95
CA GLN A 131 -6.16 -15.84 -21.25
C GLN A 131 -5.66 -15.47 -19.84
N TRP A 132 -5.41 -14.19 -19.57
CA TRP A 132 -5.01 -13.71 -18.24
C TRP A 132 -6.09 -13.83 -17.16
N LEU A 133 -7.36 -14.04 -17.53
CA LEU A 133 -8.43 -14.39 -16.58
C LEU A 133 -8.25 -15.75 -15.90
N LYS A 134 -7.33 -16.59 -16.42
CA LYS A 134 -6.94 -17.84 -15.76
C LYS A 134 -5.94 -17.65 -14.61
N THR A 135 -5.45 -16.43 -14.41
CA THR A 135 -4.53 -16.13 -13.32
C THR A 135 -5.29 -16.21 -12.00
N LYS A 136 -4.83 -17.11 -11.14
CA LYS A 136 -5.42 -17.28 -9.82
C LYS A 136 -5.24 -16.02 -9.00
N CYS A 137 -6.29 -15.61 -8.31
CA CYS A 137 -6.25 -14.50 -7.36
C CYS A 137 -6.89 -14.92 -6.04
N GLN A 138 -6.49 -14.25 -4.98
CA GLN A 138 -7.02 -14.47 -3.63
C GLN A 138 -7.55 -13.13 -3.11
N PRO A 139 -8.83 -12.80 -3.43
CA PRO A 139 -9.42 -11.54 -3.02
C PRO A 139 -9.59 -11.50 -1.50
N ILE A 140 -9.46 -10.30 -0.92
CA ILE A 140 -9.63 -10.06 0.51
C ILE A 140 -10.61 -8.93 0.75
N ALA A 141 -11.51 -9.08 1.71
CA ALA A 141 -12.43 -8.01 2.08
C ALA A 141 -11.68 -6.84 2.75
N ILE A 142 -12.05 -5.60 2.41
CA ILE A 142 -11.45 -4.39 3.02
C ILE A 142 -11.54 -4.42 4.55
N ARG A 143 -12.62 -4.95 5.10
CA ARG A 143 -12.78 -5.13 6.55
C ARG A 143 -11.65 -5.95 7.15
N ASN A 144 -11.30 -7.08 6.53
CA ASN A 144 -10.21 -7.93 7.01
C ASN A 144 -8.85 -7.25 6.89
N VAL A 145 -8.64 -6.46 5.81
CA VAL A 145 -7.40 -5.65 5.67
C VAL A 145 -7.28 -4.66 6.83
N VAL A 146 -8.37 -3.97 7.19
CA VAL A 146 -8.36 -3.02 8.33
C VAL A 146 -8.13 -3.75 9.65
N GLU A 147 -8.70 -4.94 9.84
CA GLU A 147 -8.45 -5.78 11.02
C GLU A 147 -6.97 -6.16 11.12
N TYR A 148 -6.33 -6.60 10.02
CA TYR A 148 -4.89 -6.89 10.00
C TYR A 148 -4.04 -5.64 10.28
N LEU A 149 -4.33 -4.52 9.62
CA LEU A 149 -3.62 -3.25 9.86
C LEU A 149 -3.69 -2.82 11.33
N SER A 150 -4.84 -3.04 11.97
CA SER A 150 -5.02 -2.72 13.39
C SER A 150 -4.31 -3.72 14.31
N ALA A 151 -4.31 -5.00 13.94
CA ALA A 151 -3.74 -6.07 14.77
C ALA A 151 -2.21 -6.01 14.85
N ILE A 152 -1.54 -5.51 13.82
CA ILE A 152 -0.06 -5.42 13.77
C ILE A 152 0.49 -4.12 14.40
N LEU A 153 -0.38 -3.22 14.84
CA LEU A 153 0.00 -1.93 15.40
C LEU A 153 0.85 -2.09 16.66
N LEU A 154 2.09 -1.59 16.62
CA LEU A 154 3.09 -1.68 17.70
C LEU A 154 3.34 -3.11 18.22
N ARG A 155 3.17 -4.10 17.35
CA ARG A 155 3.51 -5.49 17.65
C ARG A 155 4.96 -5.76 17.24
N GLU A 156 5.84 -5.80 18.22
CA GLU A 156 7.29 -5.97 17.99
C GLU A 156 7.61 -7.26 17.23
N GLU A 157 6.82 -8.32 17.42
CA GLU A 157 6.94 -9.60 16.70
C GLU A 157 6.71 -9.46 15.19
N THR A 158 6.10 -8.36 14.74
CA THR A 158 5.86 -8.06 13.32
C THR A 158 6.89 -7.14 12.70
N TYR A 159 7.83 -6.62 13.48
CA TYR A 159 8.83 -5.68 13.00
C TYR A 159 9.79 -6.33 11.99
N ASN A 160 10.03 -5.64 10.90
CA ASN A 160 10.86 -6.10 9.79
C ASN A 160 10.38 -7.41 9.17
N GLN A 161 9.06 -7.64 9.22
CA GLN A 161 8.41 -8.79 8.62
C GLN A 161 7.48 -8.37 7.48
N SER A 162 7.28 -9.30 6.53
CA SER A 162 6.33 -9.14 5.43
C SER A 162 5.35 -10.31 5.45
N TYR A 163 4.07 -10.01 5.32
CA TYR A 163 2.99 -11.00 5.33
C TYR A 163 2.14 -10.86 4.07
N ASP A 164 1.91 -11.96 3.38
CA ASP A 164 0.93 -12.03 2.32
C ASP A 164 -0.44 -12.29 2.95
N ILE A 165 -1.41 -11.42 2.66
CA ILE A 165 -2.77 -11.52 3.20
C ILE A 165 -3.78 -11.71 2.08
N GLY A 166 -4.74 -12.61 2.30
CA GLY A 166 -5.79 -12.97 1.34
C GLY A 166 -7.03 -13.46 2.02
N GLY A 167 -8.11 -13.59 1.27
CA GLY A 167 -9.31 -14.28 1.72
C GLY A 167 -9.09 -15.81 1.80
N PRO A 168 -10.11 -16.57 2.22
CA PRO A 168 -9.99 -18.02 2.37
C PRO A 168 -9.90 -18.76 1.03
N ASP A 169 -10.42 -18.17 -0.04
CA ASP A 169 -10.58 -18.82 -1.33
C ASP A 169 -9.59 -18.28 -2.37
N VAL A 170 -9.00 -19.18 -3.13
CA VAL A 170 -8.21 -18.88 -4.32
C VAL A 170 -9.09 -19.10 -5.54
N LEU A 171 -9.38 -18.04 -6.27
CA LEU A 171 -10.26 -18.01 -7.44
C LEU A 171 -9.46 -18.06 -8.75
#